data_91afdaaa2a82293acb971c93ef2be43b
#
_entry.id   91afdaaa2a82293acb971c93ef2be43b
#
_cell.length_a   1.000
_cell.length_b   1.000
_cell.length_c   1.000
_cell.angle_alpha   90.00
_cell.angle_beta   90.00
_cell.angle_gamma   90.00
#
_symmetry.space_group_name_H-M   'P 1'
#
loop_
_entity.id
_entity.type
_entity.pdbx_description
1 polymer ?
#
loop_
_entity_poly.entity_id
_entity_poly.type
_entity_poly.pdbx_seq_one_letter_code
_entity_poly.pdbx_strand_id
1 'polypeptide(L)'
;MNAIEIKNLTKEYPGFRLGPLDLTLPAGCILGLVGENGAGKSTTIKLILDMIQSNSGTINVLGKDHRVDLHLTKERIGVVLDDVGIPDCLDVVKVGKVMSRIYRNWDQNLYESYVNKLSIPSGRQFKDFSRGNKMKLGIAIALSHGAELLILDEATSGLDPVVRDEVVTLLYDFTRDPSHSVLISSHIVSDLEKLCDYIAFLHHGKLLLHEEKDVLMGEYCIVRGSAQQLAEIEPQAVIGSKMNAYGGEMMVRRNAVPALKETSPITIEELFLFMIKEVR
;
A
#
# COMPACT_ATOMS: atom_id res chain seq x y z
N MET A 1 5.27 -17.61 -7.17
CA MET A 1 6.22 -16.59 -7.73
C MET A 1 5.91 -15.27 -7.06
N ASN A 2 6.90 -14.41 -6.81
CA ASN A 2 6.66 -13.11 -6.20
C ASN A 2 6.60 -12.02 -7.29
N ALA A 3 5.63 -11.11 -7.18
CA ALA A 3 5.57 -9.91 -8.02
C ALA A 3 6.64 -8.89 -7.62
N ILE A 4 6.91 -8.79 -6.30
CA ILE A 4 8.03 -8.00 -5.75
C ILE A 4 8.76 -8.84 -4.72
N GLU A 5 10.09 -8.82 -4.76
CA GLU A 5 10.96 -9.43 -3.74
C GLU A 5 12.09 -8.46 -3.41
N ILE A 6 12.17 -8.03 -2.16
CA ILE A 6 13.20 -7.11 -1.64
C ILE A 6 13.99 -7.84 -0.57
N LYS A 7 15.33 -7.79 -0.64
CA LYS A 7 16.23 -8.41 0.34
C LYS A 7 17.30 -7.43 0.81
N ASN A 8 17.39 -7.24 2.13
CA ASN A 8 18.38 -6.40 2.81
C ASN A 8 18.53 -4.99 2.20
N LEU A 9 17.42 -4.41 1.74
CA LEU A 9 17.42 -3.13 1.05
C LEU A 9 17.68 -2.00 2.03
N THR A 10 18.67 -1.16 1.70
CA THR A 10 18.95 0.06 2.49
C THR A 10 19.04 1.29 1.60
N LYS A 11 18.62 2.43 2.18
CA LYS A 11 18.83 3.76 1.61
C LYS A 11 19.13 4.75 2.71
N GLU A 12 20.20 5.53 2.53
CA GLU A 12 20.62 6.55 3.49
C GLU A 12 20.48 7.95 2.89
N TYR A 13 19.99 8.86 3.72
CA TYR A 13 19.92 10.29 3.50
C TYR A 13 20.43 11.02 4.76
N PRO A 14 20.86 12.27 4.69
CA PRO A 14 21.12 13.06 5.87
C PRO A 14 19.90 13.08 6.79
N GLY A 15 20.04 12.53 8.00
CA GLY A 15 18.95 12.49 9.00
C GLY A 15 17.90 11.40 8.83
N PHE A 16 18.00 10.52 7.80
CA PHE A 16 17.04 9.43 7.61
C PHE A 16 17.72 8.19 7.01
N ARG A 17 17.40 7.02 7.55
CA ARG A 17 17.83 5.73 7.02
C ARG A 17 16.63 4.81 6.82
N LEU A 18 16.51 4.29 5.62
CA LEU A 18 15.57 3.21 5.30
C LEU A 18 16.29 1.86 5.38
N GLY A 19 15.68 0.91 6.06
CA GLY A 19 16.11 -0.47 6.09
C GLY A 19 17.11 -0.83 7.20
N PRO A 20 17.65 -2.08 7.17
CA PRO A 20 17.43 -3.06 6.10
C PRO A 20 15.96 -3.52 5.99
N LEU A 21 15.45 -3.60 4.75
CA LEU A 21 14.10 -4.07 4.46
C LEU A 21 14.13 -5.42 3.75
N ASP A 22 13.31 -6.34 4.24
CA ASP A 22 12.96 -7.60 3.58
C ASP A 22 11.45 -7.58 3.35
N LEU A 23 11.00 -7.54 2.09
CA LEU A 23 9.59 -7.40 1.73
C LEU A 23 9.27 -8.27 0.52
N THR A 24 8.14 -8.96 0.57
CA THR A 24 7.65 -9.74 -0.56
C THR A 24 6.20 -9.41 -0.87
N LEU A 25 5.86 -9.33 -2.16
CA LEU A 25 4.50 -9.32 -2.66
C LEU A 25 4.29 -10.57 -3.49
N PRO A 26 3.53 -11.58 -3.03
CA PRO A 26 3.19 -12.74 -3.83
C PRO A 26 2.40 -12.32 -5.09
N ALA A 27 2.56 -13.09 -6.18
CA ALA A 27 1.75 -12.88 -7.38
C ALA A 27 0.26 -13.13 -7.07
N GLY A 28 -0.61 -12.33 -7.66
CA GLY A 28 -2.06 -12.41 -7.45
C GLY A 28 -2.57 -11.72 -6.19
N CYS A 29 -1.70 -11.06 -5.40
CA CYS A 29 -2.05 -10.46 -4.12
C CYS A 29 -1.96 -8.93 -4.11
N ILE A 30 -2.59 -8.34 -3.11
CA ILE A 30 -2.54 -6.91 -2.80
C ILE A 30 -1.75 -6.72 -1.50
N LEU A 31 -0.65 -5.97 -1.56
CA LEU A 31 0.16 -5.59 -0.41
C LEU A 31 -0.06 -4.13 -0.04
N GLY A 32 -0.50 -3.89 1.19
CA GLY A 32 -0.61 -2.57 1.79
C GLY A 32 0.66 -2.17 2.53
N LEU A 33 1.31 -1.10 2.09
CA LEU A 33 2.45 -0.50 2.79
C LEU A 33 1.96 0.64 3.68
N VAL A 34 1.81 0.36 4.97
CA VAL A 34 1.29 1.26 6.00
C VAL A 34 2.42 2.00 6.69
N GLY A 35 2.21 3.27 7.01
CA GLY A 35 3.15 4.04 7.81
C GLY A 35 2.81 5.53 7.86
N GLU A 36 3.34 6.21 8.86
CA GLU A 36 3.20 7.66 9.00
C GLU A 36 3.89 8.41 7.85
N ASN A 37 3.62 9.71 7.73
CA ASN A 37 4.36 10.56 6.80
C ASN A 37 5.84 10.59 7.21
N GLY A 38 6.74 10.39 6.23
CA GLY A 38 8.17 10.27 6.50
C GLY A 38 8.65 8.87 6.93
N ALA A 39 7.76 7.88 7.07
CA ALA A 39 8.15 6.51 7.43
C ALA A 39 9.04 5.80 6.39
N GLY A 40 9.05 6.27 5.12
CA GLY A 40 9.86 5.71 4.04
C GLY A 40 9.06 5.02 2.93
N LYS A 41 7.72 5.08 2.94
CA LYS A 41 6.84 4.44 1.93
C LYS A 41 7.18 4.85 0.51
N SER A 42 7.14 6.15 0.21
CA SER A 42 7.48 6.67 -1.13
C SER A 42 8.94 6.44 -1.50
N THR A 43 9.85 6.40 -0.51
CA THR A 43 11.26 6.03 -0.74
C THR A 43 11.36 4.57 -1.20
N THR A 44 10.64 3.67 -0.55
CA THR A 44 10.59 2.24 -0.93
C THR A 44 10.02 2.08 -2.34
N ILE A 45 8.93 2.77 -2.67
CA ILE A 45 8.34 2.76 -4.02
C ILE A 45 9.33 3.29 -5.07
N LYS A 46 9.99 4.42 -4.81
CA LYS A 46 11.00 4.99 -5.72
C LYS A 46 12.19 4.06 -5.94
N LEU A 47 12.60 3.29 -4.94
CA LEU A 47 13.64 2.27 -5.07
C LEU A 47 13.18 1.09 -5.94
N ILE A 48 11.94 0.61 -5.76
CA ILE A 48 11.36 -0.46 -6.58
C ILE A 48 11.30 -0.03 -8.06
N LEU A 49 10.94 1.22 -8.32
CA LEU A 49 10.83 1.80 -9.68
C LEU A 49 12.18 2.24 -10.28
N ASP A 50 13.30 2.05 -9.54
CA ASP A 50 14.65 2.51 -9.91
C ASP A 50 14.68 4.02 -10.26
N MET A 51 13.87 4.80 -9.57
CA MET A 51 13.91 6.27 -9.64
C MET A 51 15.03 6.84 -8.79
N ILE A 52 15.49 6.10 -7.80
CA ILE A 52 16.63 6.40 -6.91
C ILE A 52 17.44 5.14 -6.66
N GLN A 53 18.75 5.28 -6.45
CA GLN A 53 19.62 4.15 -6.19
C GLN A 53 19.64 3.75 -4.70
N SER A 54 19.63 2.45 -4.42
CA SER A 54 19.84 1.90 -3.08
C SER A 54 21.32 1.98 -2.67
N ASN A 55 21.58 1.99 -1.33
CA ASN A 55 22.93 1.84 -0.81
C ASN A 55 23.35 0.36 -0.76
N SER A 56 22.41 -0.55 -0.47
CA SER A 56 22.63 -2.00 -0.49
C SER A 56 21.32 -2.77 -0.70
N GLY A 57 21.45 -4.08 -0.86
CA GLY A 57 20.31 -4.97 -1.05
C GLY A 57 19.93 -5.19 -2.51
N THR A 58 18.93 -6.03 -2.71
CA THR A 58 18.43 -6.42 -4.04
C THR A 58 16.93 -6.23 -4.12
N ILE A 59 16.45 -5.91 -5.32
CA ILE A 59 15.03 -5.81 -5.64
C ILE A 59 14.76 -6.59 -6.91
N ASN A 60 13.87 -7.57 -6.84
CA ASN A 60 13.32 -8.26 -8.00
C ASN A 60 11.87 -7.83 -8.21
N VAL A 61 11.54 -7.50 -9.44
CA VAL A 61 10.18 -7.14 -9.87
C VAL A 61 9.76 -8.04 -11.01
N LEU A 62 8.62 -8.71 -10.87
CA LEU A 62 8.11 -9.70 -11.84
C LEU A 62 9.17 -10.77 -12.19
N GLY A 63 9.93 -11.20 -11.16
CA GLY A 63 10.95 -12.24 -11.28
C GLY A 63 12.27 -11.80 -11.92
N LYS A 64 12.48 -10.49 -12.14
CA LYS A 64 13.71 -9.95 -12.72
C LYS A 64 14.34 -8.91 -11.78
N ASP A 65 15.66 -8.83 -11.76
CA ASP A 65 16.35 -7.71 -11.14
C ASP A 65 15.85 -6.41 -11.76
N HIS A 66 15.40 -5.48 -10.92
CA HIS A 66 14.76 -4.23 -11.37
C HIS A 66 15.69 -3.31 -12.18
N ARG A 67 17.01 -3.58 -12.20
CA ARG A 67 18.02 -2.84 -12.99
C ARG A 67 18.32 -3.52 -14.33
N VAL A 68 17.97 -4.79 -14.50
CA VAL A 68 18.20 -5.56 -15.72
C VAL A 68 16.93 -5.53 -16.57
N ASP A 69 17.07 -5.24 -17.86
CA ASP A 69 15.95 -5.18 -18.81
C ASP A 69 14.78 -4.27 -18.33
N LEU A 70 15.13 -3.20 -17.63
CA LEU A 70 14.22 -2.28 -16.97
C LEU A 70 13.08 -1.79 -17.86
N HIS A 71 13.35 -1.52 -19.14
CA HIS A 71 12.36 -1.05 -20.09
C HIS A 71 11.24 -2.07 -20.34
N LEU A 72 11.58 -3.39 -20.40
CA LEU A 72 10.60 -4.46 -20.59
C LEU A 72 9.77 -4.69 -19.33
N THR A 73 10.40 -4.56 -18.17
CA THR A 73 9.71 -4.71 -16.89
C THR A 73 8.77 -3.53 -16.64
N LYS A 74 9.20 -2.30 -16.94
CA LYS A 74 8.38 -1.09 -16.75
C LYS A 74 7.13 -1.06 -17.64
N GLU A 75 7.15 -1.65 -18.82
CA GLU A 75 5.96 -1.77 -19.66
C GLU A 75 4.85 -2.62 -19.03
N ARG A 76 5.21 -3.50 -18.07
CA ARG A 76 4.28 -4.38 -17.33
C ARG A 76 3.89 -3.82 -15.96
N ILE A 77 4.34 -2.61 -15.62
CA ILE A 77 4.06 -1.96 -14.34
C ILE A 77 3.20 -0.72 -14.58
N GLY A 78 2.01 -0.70 -14.01
CA GLY A 78 1.17 0.49 -13.91
C GLY A 78 1.55 1.28 -12.66
N VAL A 79 1.85 2.57 -12.80
CA VAL A 79 2.30 3.42 -11.70
C VAL A 79 1.38 4.61 -11.53
N VAL A 80 0.94 4.85 -10.29
CA VAL A 80 0.23 6.07 -9.91
C VAL A 80 0.90 6.62 -8.65
N LEU A 81 1.63 7.70 -8.80
CA LEU A 81 2.25 8.42 -7.70
C LEU A 81 1.32 9.52 -7.18
N ASP A 82 1.59 10.04 -5.98
CA ASP A 82 0.85 11.16 -5.38
C ASP A 82 0.77 12.38 -6.30
N ASP A 83 1.87 12.66 -7.05
CA ASP A 83 1.85 13.53 -8.21
C ASP A 83 1.82 12.69 -9.49
N VAL A 84 0.70 12.73 -10.20
CA VAL A 84 0.47 11.91 -11.40
C VAL A 84 1.38 12.32 -12.58
N GLY A 85 2.03 13.47 -12.52
CA GLY A 85 3.07 13.91 -13.47
C GLY A 85 2.61 14.13 -14.91
N ILE A 86 1.31 14.35 -15.16
CA ILE A 86 0.77 14.67 -16.48
C ILE A 86 0.89 16.17 -16.74
N PRO A 87 1.38 16.60 -17.91
CA PRO A 87 1.45 18.02 -18.26
C PRO A 87 0.10 18.74 -18.19
N ASP A 88 0.08 19.88 -17.56
CA ASP A 88 -1.12 20.68 -17.25
C ASP A 88 -1.98 21.05 -18.46
N CYS A 89 -1.36 21.18 -19.64
CA CYS A 89 -2.04 21.59 -20.88
C CYS A 89 -2.75 20.44 -21.63
N LEU A 90 -2.58 19.19 -21.16
CA LEU A 90 -3.20 18.05 -21.82
C LEU A 90 -4.64 17.85 -21.30
N ASP A 91 -5.53 17.46 -22.18
CA ASP A 91 -6.83 16.90 -21.88
C ASP A 91 -6.80 15.36 -21.99
N VAL A 92 -7.87 14.71 -21.55
CA VAL A 92 -7.99 13.24 -21.54
C VAL A 92 -7.70 12.62 -22.92
N VAL A 93 -8.18 13.23 -24.00
CA VAL A 93 -8.00 12.71 -25.37
C VAL A 93 -6.52 12.81 -25.79
N LYS A 94 -5.87 13.94 -25.48
CA LYS A 94 -4.44 14.12 -25.78
C LYS A 94 -3.58 13.19 -24.93
N VAL A 95 -3.93 12.98 -23.66
CA VAL A 95 -3.26 12.00 -22.78
C VAL A 95 -3.31 10.60 -23.42
N GLY A 96 -4.47 10.11 -23.84
CA GLY A 96 -4.57 8.81 -24.52
C GLY A 96 -3.69 8.72 -25.76
N LYS A 97 -3.65 9.77 -26.59
CA LYS A 97 -2.77 9.84 -27.77
C LYS A 97 -1.28 9.84 -27.44
N VAL A 98 -0.88 10.44 -26.33
CA VAL A 98 0.52 10.42 -25.86
C VAL A 98 0.87 9.01 -25.36
N MET A 99 0.01 8.43 -24.50
CA MET A 99 0.24 7.11 -23.92
C MET A 99 0.28 6.00 -24.96
N SER A 100 -0.54 6.08 -26.03
CA SER A 100 -0.50 5.14 -27.15
C SER A 100 0.81 5.15 -27.95
N ARG A 101 1.64 6.19 -27.79
CA ARG A 101 2.98 6.27 -28.39
C ARG A 101 4.10 5.83 -27.45
N ILE A 102 3.81 5.77 -26.15
CA ILE A 102 4.76 5.39 -25.11
C ILE A 102 4.68 3.88 -24.85
N TYR A 103 3.48 3.35 -24.67
CA TYR A 103 3.25 1.95 -24.32
C TYR A 103 2.93 1.11 -25.56
N ARG A 104 3.65 0.01 -25.77
CA ARG A 104 3.44 -0.92 -26.89
C ARG A 104 2.10 -1.62 -26.84
N ASN A 105 1.68 -2.01 -25.62
CA ASN A 105 0.44 -2.74 -25.35
C ASN A 105 -0.72 -1.80 -24.98
N TRP A 106 -0.68 -0.54 -25.41
CA TRP A 106 -1.75 0.41 -25.13
C TRP A 106 -3.07 -0.02 -25.76
N ASP A 107 -4.12 -0.12 -24.94
CA ASP A 107 -5.49 -0.34 -25.40
C ASP A 107 -6.32 0.95 -25.28
N GLN A 108 -6.55 1.60 -26.41
CA GLN A 108 -7.31 2.86 -26.47
C GLN A 108 -8.78 2.65 -26.08
N ASN A 109 -9.39 1.50 -26.43
CA ASN A 109 -10.79 1.24 -26.11
C ASN A 109 -10.94 1.00 -24.60
N LEU A 110 -10.02 0.28 -24.00
CA LEU A 110 -9.98 0.05 -22.56
C LEU A 110 -9.78 1.36 -21.80
N TYR A 111 -8.88 2.23 -22.27
CA TYR A 111 -8.68 3.56 -21.69
C TYR A 111 -9.96 4.39 -21.72
N GLU A 112 -10.63 4.47 -22.88
CA GLU A 112 -11.90 5.20 -23.04
C GLU A 112 -13.00 4.60 -22.15
N SER A 113 -13.02 3.29 -21.98
CA SER A 113 -13.98 2.62 -21.09
C SER A 113 -13.76 3.03 -19.63
N TYR A 114 -12.48 3.12 -19.16
CA TYR A 114 -12.18 3.59 -17.82
C TYR A 114 -12.47 5.08 -17.64
N VAL A 115 -12.15 5.91 -18.64
CA VAL A 115 -12.52 7.34 -18.62
C VAL A 115 -14.04 7.52 -18.41
N ASN A 116 -14.85 6.73 -19.11
CA ASN A 116 -16.30 6.77 -18.99
C ASN A 116 -16.78 6.18 -17.66
N LYS A 117 -16.29 4.98 -17.26
CA LYS A 117 -16.65 4.29 -16.00
C LYS A 117 -16.36 5.18 -14.78
N LEU A 118 -15.23 5.88 -14.79
CA LEU A 118 -14.80 6.76 -13.70
C LEU A 118 -15.33 8.19 -13.81
N SER A 119 -16.16 8.48 -14.83
CA SER A 119 -16.74 9.81 -15.08
C SER A 119 -15.68 10.93 -15.14
N ILE A 120 -14.54 10.66 -15.79
CA ILE A 120 -13.46 11.65 -15.93
C ILE A 120 -13.84 12.72 -16.95
N PRO A 121 -13.79 14.03 -16.61
CA PRO A 121 -14.25 15.09 -17.49
C PRO A 121 -13.32 15.26 -18.71
N SER A 122 -13.74 14.79 -19.89
CA SER A 122 -12.93 14.79 -21.12
C SER A 122 -12.68 16.17 -21.72
N GLY A 123 -13.53 17.17 -21.46
CA GLY A 123 -13.47 18.51 -22.02
C GLY A 123 -12.63 19.52 -21.23
N ARG A 124 -11.90 19.10 -20.18
CA ARG A 124 -11.09 19.96 -19.34
C ARG A 124 -9.60 19.62 -19.45
N GLN A 125 -8.73 20.61 -19.24
CA GLN A 125 -7.29 20.39 -19.12
C GLN A 125 -6.94 19.77 -17.75
N PHE A 126 -5.83 19.05 -17.67
CA PHE A 126 -5.37 18.36 -16.45
C PHE A 126 -5.17 19.31 -15.27
N LYS A 127 -4.71 20.55 -15.51
CA LYS A 127 -4.57 21.58 -14.48
C LYS A 127 -5.90 21.91 -13.75
N ASP A 128 -7.03 21.77 -14.46
CA ASP A 128 -8.37 22.09 -13.96
C ASP A 128 -9.05 20.90 -13.26
N PHE A 129 -8.35 19.75 -13.15
CA PHE A 129 -8.85 18.56 -12.49
C PHE A 129 -8.75 18.69 -10.97
N SER A 130 -9.78 18.21 -10.26
CA SER A 130 -9.65 17.91 -8.83
C SER A 130 -8.60 16.81 -8.60
N ARG A 131 -8.08 16.72 -7.38
CA ARG A 131 -7.14 15.64 -7.01
C ARG A 131 -7.73 14.25 -7.33
N GLY A 132 -9.02 14.04 -7.04
CA GLY A 132 -9.71 12.80 -7.37
C GLY A 132 -9.73 12.49 -8.86
N ASN A 133 -10.03 13.47 -9.71
CA ASN A 133 -10.00 13.26 -11.17
C ASN A 133 -8.58 13.02 -11.72
N LYS A 134 -7.55 13.66 -11.14
CA LYS A 134 -6.15 13.37 -11.48
C LYS A 134 -5.80 11.93 -11.14
N MET A 135 -6.18 11.47 -9.96
CA MET A 135 -5.96 10.09 -9.53
C MET A 135 -6.71 9.07 -10.41
N LYS A 136 -8.00 9.32 -10.68
CA LYS A 136 -8.79 8.49 -11.61
C LYS A 136 -8.15 8.36 -12.98
N LEU A 137 -7.63 9.48 -13.54
CA LEU A 137 -6.93 9.47 -14.82
C LEU A 137 -5.63 8.66 -14.75
N GLY A 138 -4.85 8.81 -13.68
CA GLY A 138 -3.64 8.01 -13.45
C GLY A 138 -3.94 6.51 -13.43
N ILE A 139 -5.00 6.10 -12.72
CA ILE A 139 -5.46 4.71 -12.65
C ILE A 139 -5.94 4.22 -14.02
N ALA A 140 -6.72 5.02 -14.74
CA ALA A 140 -7.16 4.67 -16.10
C ALA A 140 -5.98 4.41 -17.03
N ILE A 141 -4.92 5.22 -16.97
CA ILE A 141 -3.68 5.02 -17.74
C ILE A 141 -3.00 3.72 -17.29
N ALA A 142 -2.80 3.54 -15.99
CA ALA A 142 -2.09 2.38 -15.43
C ALA A 142 -2.75 1.04 -15.79
N LEU A 143 -4.07 1.03 -15.95
CA LEU A 143 -4.84 -0.18 -16.30
C LEU A 143 -4.93 -0.42 -17.81
N SER A 144 -4.54 0.55 -18.66
CA SER A 144 -4.81 0.50 -20.10
C SER A 144 -3.63 0.07 -20.98
N HIS A 145 -2.52 -0.39 -20.39
CA HIS A 145 -1.33 -0.80 -21.15
C HIS A 145 -0.87 -2.24 -20.85
N GLY A 146 -1.77 -3.07 -20.27
CA GLY A 146 -1.46 -4.48 -19.97
C GLY A 146 -0.50 -4.65 -18.78
N ALA A 147 -0.66 -3.81 -17.75
CA ALA A 147 0.09 -3.94 -16.51
C ALA A 147 -0.24 -5.27 -15.80
N GLU A 148 0.76 -5.92 -15.23
CA GLU A 148 0.64 -7.10 -14.36
C GLU A 148 0.88 -6.72 -12.89
N LEU A 149 1.54 -5.60 -12.66
CA LEU A 149 1.80 -5.04 -11.34
C LEU A 149 1.36 -3.58 -11.30
N LEU A 150 0.48 -3.23 -10.36
CA LEU A 150 0.18 -1.84 -10.05
C LEU A 150 0.98 -1.39 -8.82
N ILE A 151 1.58 -0.21 -8.90
CA ILE A 151 2.27 0.45 -7.78
C ILE A 151 1.61 1.82 -7.55
N LEU A 152 0.96 1.96 -6.41
CA LEU A 152 0.11 3.09 -6.07
C LEU A 152 0.64 3.78 -4.81
N ASP A 153 1.12 5.04 -4.94
CA ASP A 153 1.60 5.82 -3.81
C ASP A 153 0.54 6.82 -3.35
N GLU A 154 -0.02 6.59 -2.13
CA GLU A 154 -1.07 7.42 -1.52
C GLU A 154 -2.33 7.61 -2.40
N ALA A 155 -2.68 6.58 -3.21
CA ALA A 155 -3.72 6.68 -4.24
C ALA A 155 -5.14 6.91 -3.70
N THR A 156 -5.40 6.63 -2.42
CA THR A 156 -6.71 6.88 -1.77
C THR A 156 -6.71 8.16 -0.92
N SER A 157 -5.56 8.75 -0.68
CA SER A 157 -5.39 9.91 0.19
C SER A 157 -6.06 11.16 -0.39
N GLY A 158 -6.88 11.82 0.42
CA GLY A 158 -7.57 13.06 0.02
C GLY A 158 -8.67 12.88 -1.03
N LEU A 159 -9.08 11.64 -1.31
CA LEU A 159 -10.26 11.35 -2.11
C LEU A 159 -11.53 11.40 -1.24
N ASP A 160 -12.63 11.82 -1.84
CA ASP A 160 -13.93 11.66 -1.20
C ASP A 160 -14.32 10.16 -1.11
N PRO A 161 -15.23 9.79 -0.18
CA PRO A 161 -15.56 8.38 0.06
C PRO A 161 -16.06 7.63 -1.17
N VAL A 162 -16.78 8.30 -2.09
CA VAL A 162 -17.35 7.67 -3.29
C VAL A 162 -16.23 7.32 -4.28
N VAL A 163 -15.35 8.28 -4.57
CA VAL A 163 -14.20 8.06 -5.46
C VAL A 163 -13.26 7.00 -4.89
N ARG A 164 -13.09 6.98 -3.57
CA ARG A 164 -12.27 5.98 -2.88
C ARG A 164 -12.82 4.56 -3.08
N ASP A 165 -14.12 4.38 -2.92
CA ASP A 165 -14.80 3.08 -3.13
C ASP A 165 -14.72 2.62 -4.58
N GLU A 166 -14.85 3.54 -5.55
CA GLU A 166 -14.63 3.26 -6.97
C GLU A 166 -13.21 2.74 -7.24
N VAL A 167 -12.19 3.38 -6.64
CA VAL A 167 -10.78 2.96 -6.78
C VAL A 167 -10.58 1.56 -6.17
N VAL A 168 -11.07 1.33 -4.95
CA VAL A 168 -11.00 0.02 -4.29
C VAL A 168 -11.63 -1.07 -5.16
N THR A 169 -12.82 -0.81 -5.71
CA THR A 169 -13.51 -1.76 -6.60
C THR A 169 -12.68 -2.08 -7.85
N LEU A 170 -12.04 -1.07 -8.46
CA LEU A 170 -11.16 -1.31 -9.62
C LEU A 170 -9.95 -2.16 -9.29
N LEU A 171 -9.35 -1.99 -8.10
CA LEU A 171 -8.20 -2.79 -7.69
C LEU A 171 -8.60 -4.24 -7.41
N TYR A 172 -9.78 -4.47 -6.84
CA TYR A 172 -10.34 -5.83 -6.72
C TYR A 172 -10.60 -6.48 -8.09
N ASP A 173 -11.20 -5.72 -9.03
CA ASP A 173 -11.45 -6.24 -10.37
C ASP A 173 -10.12 -6.59 -11.07
N PHE A 174 -9.07 -5.79 -10.87
CA PHE A 174 -7.76 -6.02 -11.45
C PHE A 174 -7.12 -7.32 -10.92
N THR A 175 -7.18 -7.59 -9.62
CA THR A 175 -6.58 -8.78 -9.01
C THR A 175 -7.41 -10.06 -9.14
N ARG A 176 -8.55 -10.05 -9.86
CA ARG A 176 -9.24 -11.29 -10.25
C ARG A 176 -8.41 -12.16 -11.18
N ASP A 177 -7.50 -11.57 -11.94
CA ASP A 177 -6.49 -12.33 -12.66
C ASP A 177 -5.35 -12.67 -11.68
N PRO A 178 -5.05 -13.96 -11.46
CA PRO A 178 -4.03 -14.37 -10.49
C PRO A 178 -2.60 -13.99 -10.88
N SER A 179 -2.39 -13.48 -12.09
CA SER A 179 -1.10 -12.91 -12.52
C SER A 179 -0.95 -11.44 -12.17
N HIS A 180 -2.02 -10.76 -11.76
CA HIS A 180 -2.05 -9.35 -11.46
C HIS A 180 -1.86 -9.09 -9.95
N SER A 181 -0.99 -8.16 -9.61
CA SER A 181 -0.66 -7.81 -8.21
C SER A 181 -0.68 -6.32 -7.99
N VAL A 182 -0.90 -5.91 -6.74
CA VAL A 182 -0.95 -4.49 -6.36
C VAL A 182 -0.07 -4.23 -5.14
N LEU A 183 0.82 -3.24 -5.24
CA LEU A 183 1.45 -2.59 -4.10
C LEU A 183 0.79 -1.22 -3.91
N ILE A 184 0.16 -1.00 -2.76
CA ILE A 184 -0.46 0.28 -2.43
C ILE A 184 0.10 0.83 -1.13
N SER A 185 0.57 2.07 -1.13
CA SER A 185 0.91 2.78 0.10
C SER A 185 -0.24 3.65 0.58
N SER A 186 -0.44 3.71 1.88
CA SER A 186 -1.36 4.65 2.51
C SER A 186 -0.99 4.92 3.96
N HIS A 187 -1.35 6.11 4.44
CA HIS A 187 -1.43 6.42 5.86
C HIS A 187 -2.85 6.22 6.42
N ILE A 188 -3.85 5.96 5.56
CA ILE A 188 -5.24 5.65 5.94
C ILE A 188 -5.39 4.13 6.00
N VAL A 189 -5.24 3.58 7.20
CA VAL A 189 -5.16 2.14 7.43
C VAL A 189 -6.47 1.41 7.12
N SER A 190 -7.61 2.07 7.39
CA SER A 190 -8.94 1.49 7.17
C SER A 190 -9.24 1.13 5.70
N ASP A 191 -8.61 1.81 4.75
CA ASP A 191 -8.75 1.49 3.33
C ASP A 191 -8.00 0.19 3.00
N LEU A 192 -6.78 0.08 3.54
CA LEU A 192 -5.92 -1.08 3.32
C LEU A 192 -6.46 -2.34 4.01
N GLU A 193 -7.08 -2.19 5.18
CA GLU A 193 -7.71 -3.30 5.90
C GLU A 193 -8.77 -4.01 5.06
N LYS A 194 -9.54 -3.26 4.28
CA LYS A 194 -10.54 -3.84 3.38
C LYS A 194 -9.93 -4.48 2.13
N LEU A 195 -8.91 -3.83 1.57
CA LEU A 195 -8.40 -4.14 0.23
C LEU A 195 -7.29 -5.20 0.23
N CYS A 196 -6.39 -5.20 1.24
CA CYS A 196 -5.12 -5.91 1.15
C CYS A 196 -5.20 -7.35 1.66
N ASP A 197 -4.43 -8.24 1.01
CA ASP A 197 -4.17 -9.60 1.47
C ASP A 197 -2.98 -9.62 2.44
N TYR A 198 -1.97 -8.79 2.17
CA TYR A 198 -0.75 -8.64 2.97
C TYR A 198 -0.63 -7.21 3.49
N ILE A 199 -0.08 -7.06 4.68
CA ILE A 199 0.20 -5.76 5.32
C ILE A 199 1.68 -5.68 5.69
N ALA A 200 2.29 -4.55 5.39
CA ALA A 200 3.64 -4.20 5.80
C ALA A 200 3.62 -2.88 6.57
N PHE A 201 4.09 -2.88 7.83
CA PHE A 201 4.19 -1.69 8.67
C PHE A 201 5.58 -1.08 8.59
N LEU A 202 5.65 0.14 8.12
CA LEU A 202 6.88 0.92 8.04
C LEU A 202 6.85 2.07 9.05
N HIS A 203 7.87 2.17 9.91
CA HIS A 203 8.00 3.22 10.91
C HIS A 203 9.45 3.68 11.01
N HIS A 204 9.70 4.98 10.87
CA HIS A 204 11.05 5.59 10.90
C HIS A 204 12.09 4.82 10.07
N GLY A 205 11.71 4.41 8.85
CA GLY A 205 12.56 3.68 7.93
C GLY A 205 12.77 2.20 8.24
N LYS A 206 12.12 1.66 9.26
CA LYS A 206 12.21 0.24 9.66
C LYS A 206 10.91 -0.48 9.32
N LEU A 207 11.02 -1.70 8.83
CA LEU A 207 9.90 -2.61 8.69
C LEU A 207 9.63 -3.25 10.07
N LEU A 208 8.48 -2.92 10.66
CA LEU A 208 8.06 -3.49 11.94
C LEU A 208 7.40 -4.85 11.77
N LEU A 209 6.65 -5.01 10.68
CA LEU A 209 5.84 -6.19 10.39
C LEU A 209 5.65 -6.33 8.90
N HIS A 210 5.63 -7.56 8.41
CA HIS A 210 5.17 -7.92 7.06
C HIS A 210 4.55 -9.32 7.12
N GLU A 211 3.22 -9.39 6.98
CA GLU A 211 2.48 -10.64 7.13
C GLU A 211 1.16 -10.63 6.37
N GLU A 212 0.58 -11.78 6.15
CA GLU A 212 -0.79 -11.95 5.67
C GLU A 212 -1.79 -11.37 6.66
N LYS A 213 -2.75 -10.60 6.17
CA LYS A 213 -3.72 -9.88 7.02
C LYS A 213 -4.53 -10.82 7.91
N ASP A 214 -5.02 -11.93 7.37
CA ASP A 214 -5.85 -12.86 8.11
C ASP A 214 -5.06 -13.57 9.23
N VAL A 215 -3.77 -13.81 9.02
CA VAL A 215 -2.85 -14.31 10.06
C VAL A 215 -2.75 -13.27 11.18
N LEU A 216 -2.53 -11.99 10.85
CA LEU A 216 -2.47 -10.91 11.85
C LEU A 216 -3.75 -10.79 12.66
N MET A 217 -4.90 -10.80 11.98
CA MET A 217 -6.22 -10.71 12.63
C MET A 217 -6.53 -11.93 13.50
N GLY A 218 -5.95 -13.08 13.16
CA GLY A 218 -6.05 -14.32 13.95
C GLY A 218 -5.09 -14.37 15.14
N GLU A 219 -3.87 -13.83 14.99
CA GLU A 219 -2.80 -13.91 16.00
C GLU A 219 -3.01 -12.95 17.16
N TYR A 220 -3.53 -11.74 16.89
CA TYR A 220 -3.67 -10.68 17.91
C TYR A 220 -5.13 -10.43 18.28
N CYS A 221 -5.34 -9.98 19.52
CA CYS A 221 -6.64 -9.54 20.00
C CYS A 221 -6.48 -8.44 21.07
N ILE A 222 -7.59 -7.75 21.38
CA ILE A 222 -7.65 -6.75 22.43
C ILE A 222 -8.39 -7.33 23.63
N VAL A 223 -7.80 -7.20 24.81
CA VAL A 223 -8.43 -7.42 26.10
C VAL A 223 -8.72 -6.08 26.75
N ARG A 224 -9.98 -5.85 27.15
CA ARG A 224 -10.42 -4.65 27.87
C ARG A 224 -10.79 -5.00 29.29
N GLY A 225 -10.46 -4.13 30.25
CA GLY A 225 -10.81 -4.38 31.64
C GLY A 225 -10.29 -3.32 32.62
N SER A 226 -10.59 -3.51 33.89
CA SER A 226 -10.00 -2.72 34.97
C SER A 226 -8.49 -3.00 35.07
N ALA A 227 -7.74 -2.08 35.70
CA ALA A 227 -6.30 -2.26 35.92
C ALA A 227 -5.98 -3.60 36.62
N GLN A 228 -6.86 -4.02 37.54
CA GLN A 228 -6.70 -5.26 38.28
C GLN A 228 -6.90 -6.51 37.42
N GLN A 229 -7.89 -6.50 36.51
CA GLN A 229 -8.13 -7.59 35.55
C GLN A 229 -7.01 -7.69 34.49
N LEU A 230 -6.48 -6.57 34.08
CA LEU A 230 -5.39 -6.52 33.07
C LEU A 230 -4.04 -6.92 33.68
N ALA A 231 -3.82 -6.68 34.99
CA ALA A 231 -2.61 -7.11 35.70
C ALA A 231 -2.46 -8.63 35.82
N GLU A 232 -3.54 -9.39 35.59
CA GLU A 232 -3.52 -10.87 35.59
C GLU A 232 -2.97 -11.45 34.27
N ILE A 233 -2.82 -10.62 33.21
CA ILE A 233 -2.26 -11.05 31.94
C ILE A 233 -0.74 -11.13 32.07
N GLU A 234 -0.16 -12.24 31.61
CA GLU A 234 1.28 -12.43 31.64
C GLU A 234 1.98 -11.30 30.82
N PRO A 235 2.98 -10.61 31.41
CA PRO A 235 3.66 -9.49 30.71
C PRO A 235 4.24 -9.87 29.35
N GLN A 236 4.69 -11.12 29.18
CA GLN A 236 5.25 -11.63 27.91
C GLN A 236 4.19 -11.78 26.79
N ALA A 237 2.91 -11.86 27.17
CA ALA A 237 1.80 -11.93 26.22
C ALA A 237 1.37 -10.55 25.70
N VAL A 238 1.73 -9.49 26.43
CA VAL A 238 1.33 -8.11 26.12
C VAL A 238 2.26 -7.53 25.07
N ILE A 239 1.70 -7.12 23.93
CA ILE A 239 2.40 -6.43 22.85
C ILE A 239 2.32 -4.91 23.02
N GLY A 240 1.27 -4.42 23.65
CA GLY A 240 1.12 -3.00 23.93
C GLY A 240 -0.09 -2.73 24.81
N SER A 241 -0.10 -1.59 25.50
CA SER A 241 -1.18 -1.24 26.41
C SER A 241 -1.54 0.24 26.34
N LYS A 242 -2.82 0.52 26.59
CA LYS A 242 -3.36 1.88 26.78
C LYS A 242 -4.14 1.87 28.08
N MET A 243 -3.63 2.56 29.11
CA MET A 243 -4.26 2.64 30.43
C MET A 243 -4.83 4.03 30.68
N ASN A 244 -5.96 4.08 31.40
CA ASN A 244 -6.59 5.31 31.87
C ASN A 244 -7.07 5.14 33.32
N ALA A 245 -7.71 6.16 33.90
CA ALA A 245 -8.17 6.14 35.29
C ALA A 245 -9.25 5.09 35.60
N TYR A 246 -9.94 4.58 34.59
CA TYR A 246 -11.08 3.65 34.76
C TYR A 246 -10.75 2.22 34.34
N GLY A 247 -9.58 1.97 33.74
CA GLY A 247 -9.17 0.70 33.20
C GLY A 247 -8.28 0.88 31.98
N GLY A 248 -8.30 -0.07 31.04
CA GLY A 248 -7.49 0.02 29.84
C GLY A 248 -7.79 -1.05 28.82
N GLU A 249 -6.97 -1.03 27.81
CA GLU A 249 -6.92 -2.02 26.74
C GLU A 249 -5.48 -2.50 26.56
N MET A 250 -5.33 -3.80 26.37
CA MET A 250 -4.06 -4.44 26.05
C MET A 250 -4.20 -5.21 24.75
N MET A 251 -3.25 -5.00 23.86
CA MET A 251 -3.04 -5.86 22.71
C MET A 251 -2.19 -7.04 23.13
N VAL A 252 -2.70 -8.24 22.88
CA VAL A 252 -2.07 -9.49 23.32
C VAL A 252 -2.09 -10.52 22.19
N ARG A 253 -1.19 -11.50 22.26
CA ARG A 253 -1.28 -12.69 21.40
C ARG A 253 -2.44 -13.55 21.86
N ARG A 254 -3.33 -13.91 20.96
CA ARG A 254 -4.56 -14.66 21.26
C ARG A 254 -4.30 -16.00 21.95
N ASN A 255 -3.22 -16.70 21.58
CA ASN A 255 -2.84 -17.98 22.17
C ASN A 255 -2.35 -17.88 23.64
N ALA A 256 -2.01 -16.68 24.09
CA ALA A 256 -1.54 -16.42 25.47
C ALA A 256 -2.64 -15.92 26.40
N VAL A 257 -3.89 -15.76 25.91
CA VAL A 257 -5.01 -15.31 26.72
C VAL A 257 -5.79 -16.53 27.24
N PRO A 258 -6.07 -16.62 28.56
CA PRO A 258 -6.95 -17.66 29.10
C PRO A 258 -8.34 -17.62 28.46
N ALA A 259 -8.92 -18.79 28.16
CA ALA A 259 -10.19 -18.94 27.46
C ALA A 259 -11.41 -18.26 28.15
N LEU A 260 -11.26 -17.83 29.39
CA LEU A 260 -12.29 -17.18 30.20
C LEU A 260 -12.34 -15.66 30.09
N LYS A 261 -11.39 -15.02 29.39
CA LYS A 261 -11.39 -13.54 29.20
C LYS A 261 -12.07 -13.16 27.90
N GLU A 262 -12.97 -12.18 28.00
CA GLU A 262 -13.57 -11.56 26.80
C GLU A 262 -12.50 -10.86 25.97
N THR A 263 -12.35 -11.28 24.72
CA THR A 263 -11.46 -10.67 23.75
C THR A 263 -12.26 -10.01 22.64
N SER A 264 -11.79 -8.88 22.17
CA SER A 264 -12.31 -8.24 20.96
C SER A 264 -11.35 -8.47 19.79
N PRO A 265 -11.86 -8.61 18.54
CA PRO A 265 -10.99 -8.59 17.37
C PRO A 265 -10.23 -7.27 17.32
N ILE A 266 -9.02 -7.32 16.80
CA ILE A 266 -8.20 -6.13 16.57
C ILE A 266 -8.38 -5.67 15.13
N THR A 267 -8.35 -4.35 14.89
CA THR A 267 -8.24 -3.78 13.56
C THR A 267 -6.77 -3.60 13.17
N ILE A 268 -6.48 -3.52 11.87
CA ILE A 268 -5.12 -3.24 11.39
C ILE A 268 -4.63 -1.87 11.88
N GLU A 269 -5.54 -0.90 12.03
CA GLU A 269 -5.21 0.42 12.58
C GLU A 269 -4.80 0.35 14.06
N GLU A 270 -5.56 -0.39 14.88
CA GLU A 270 -5.23 -0.60 16.29
C GLU A 270 -3.90 -1.35 16.43
N LEU A 271 -3.68 -2.40 15.62
CA LEU A 271 -2.44 -3.16 15.59
C LEU A 271 -1.23 -2.23 15.30
N PHE A 272 -1.33 -1.41 14.26
CA PHE A 272 -0.29 -0.44 13.93
C PHE A 272 -0.03 0.54 15.08
N LEU A 273 -1.09 1.12 15.67
CA LEU A 273 -0.96 2.08 16.77
C LEU A 273 -0.36 1.47 18.04
N PHE A 274 -0.61 0.21 18.33
CA PHE A 274 0.01 -0.47 19.45
C PHE A 274 1.50 -0.74 19.20
N MET A 275 1.85 -1.23 18.00
CA MET A 275 3.25 -1.54 17.64
C MET A 275 4.16 -0.31 17.63
N ILE A 276 3.71 0.84 17.13
CA ILE A 276 4.55 2.05 17.10
C ILE A 276 4.78 2.65 18.49
N LYS A 277 3.92 2.40 19.47
CA LYS A 277 4.10 2.91 20.83
C LYS A 277 5.16 2.16 21.64
N GLU A 278 5.38 0.88 21.34
CA GLU A 278 6.42 0.09 21.97
C GLU A 278 7.83 0.45 21.47
N VAL A 279 7.94 1.01 20.28
CA VAL A 279 9.25 1.37 19.68
C VAL A 279 9.72 2.75 20.16
N ARG A 280 8.91 3.46 20.94
CA ARG A 280 9.30 4.72 21.61
C ARG A 280 9.86 4.44 23.00
#